data_f4abdbc596cae76532ec4679e45ee3c1
#
_entry.id   f4abdbc596cae76532ec4679e45ee3c1
#
_cell.length_a   1.000
_cell.length_b   1.000
_cell.length_c   1.000
_cell.angle_alpha   90.00
_cell.angle_beta   90.00
_cell.angle_gamma   90.00
#
_symmetry.space_group_name_H-M   'P 1'
#
loop_
_entity.id
_entity.type
_entity.pdbx_description
1 polymer ?
#
loop_
_entity_poly.entity_id
_entity_poly.type
_entity_poly.pdbx_seq_one_letter_code
_entity_poly.pdbx_strand_id
1 'polypeptide(L)'
;KKLNDEDGLPKGNLGRMGLAIAPSNPKIIYALIESKKNALYKSIDGGFKWNKVSDKNIGGRPFYYAEIYVDPVNENRIYNLHTYVTVSNDGGKTFQSLMTAYGSNGVHPDHHAFWGHPTNPQFIIEGNDGGLNISLDRGKTWRFVENLPVAQFYHINYDMDWPYNVYGGMQDNGSWRGPAYVWRAGGIRNSYWEELFFGD
;
A
#
# COMPACT_ATOMS: atom_id res chain seq x y z
N LYS A 1 -27.14 10.56 -11.52
CA LYS A 1 -27.57 9.30 -12.14
C LYS A 1 -26.87 8.15 -11.39
N LYS A 2 -27.62 7.08 -11.06
CA LYS A 2 -27.02 5.83 -10.60
C LYS A 2 -26.50 5.08 -11.83
N LEU A 3 -25.22 4.67 -11.80
CA LEU A 3 -24.62 3.87 -12.86
C LEU A 3 -24.95 2.39 -12.69
N ASN A 4 -24.99 1.65 -13.79
CA ASN A 4 -25.28 0.23 -13.81
C ASN A 4 -24.50 -0.50 -14.93
N ASP A 5 -24.90 -1.71 -15.26
CA ASP A 5 -24.28 -2.52 -16.31
C ASP A 5 -24.45 -1.97 -17.74
N GLU A 6 -25.51 -1.19 -17.99
CA GLU A 6 -25.69 -0.48 -19.27
C GLU A 6 -24.63 0.63 -19.46
N ASP A 7 -24.02 1.09 -18.37
CA ASP A 7 -22.93 2.04 -18.39
C ASP A 7 -21.56 1.35 -18.47
N GLY A 8 -21.52 0.02 -18.60
CA GLY A 8 -20.31 -0.79 -18.75
C GLY A 8 -19.73 -1.33 -17.44
N LEU A 9 -20.43 -1.15 -16.31
CA LEU A 9 -20.04 -1.73 -15.02
C LEU A 9 -20.37 -3.25 -14.97
N PRO A 10 -19.74 -4.02 -14.08
CA PRO A 10 -20.04 -5.45 -13.97
C PRO A 10 -21.45 -5.68 -13.42
N LYS A 11 -22.09 -6.76 -13.89
CA LYS A 11 -23.41 -7.19 -13.44
C LYS A 11 -23.36 -7.81 -12.04
N GLY A 12 -24.48 -7.67 -11.32
CA GLY A 12 -24.70 -8.32 -10.02
C GLY A 12 -24.22 -7.50 -8.84
N ASN A 13 -23.95 -8.16 -7.72
CA ASN A 13 -23.50 -7.51 -6.50
C ASN A 13 -22.06 -7.05 -6.67
N LEU A 14 -21.81 -5.82 -6.30
CA LEU A 14 -20.49 -5.19 -6.28
C LEU A 14 -20.07 -4.98 -4.84
N GLY A 15 -18.80 -5.26 -4.54
CA GLY A 15 -18.18 -5.03 -3.25
C GLY A 15 -17.40 -3.71 -3.21
N ARG A 16 -16.23 -3.73 -2.57
CA ARG A 16 -15.35 -2.56 -2.46
C ARG A 16 -14.86 -2.08 -3.82
N MET A 17 -14.71 -0.78 -3.94
CA MET A 17 -14.21 -0.13 -5.15
C MET A 17 -13.09 0.84 -4.79
N GLY A 18 -11.95 0.72 -5.47
CA GLY A 18 -10.91 1.73 -5.49
C GLY A 18 -11.10 2.63 -6.71
N LEU A 19 -11.08 3.94 -6.52
CA LEU A 19 -11.26 4.93 -7.59
C LEU A 19 -10.04 5.84 -7.69
N ALA A 20 -9.58 6.11 -8.91
CA ALA A 20 -8.52 7.09 -9.16
C ALA A 20 -8.81 7.91 -10.41
N ILE A 21 -8.76 9.22 -10.25
CA ILE A 21 -8.88 10.19 -11.33
C ILE A 21 -7.48 10.56 -11.80
N ALA A 22 -7.24 10.56 -13.10
CA ALA A 22 -5.95 10.99 -13.66
C ALA A 22 -5.79 12.52 -13.51
N PRO A 23 -4.78 13.01 -12.75
CA PRO A 23 -4.61 14.45 -12.58
C PRO A 23 -4.29 15.18 -13.88
N SER A 24 -3.56 14.54 -14.79
CA SER A 24 -3.21 15.10 -16.11
C SER A 24 -4.42 15.18 -17.06
N ASN A 25 -5.46 14.37 -16.85
CA ASN A 25 -6.66 14.36 -17.67
C ASN A 25 -7.87 13.85 -16.86
N PRO A 26 -8.63 14.73 -16.19
CA PRO A 26 -9.74 14.35 -15.29
C PRO A 26 -10.90 13.62 -15.95
N LYS A 27 -10.96 13.54 -17.29
CA LYS A 27 -11.92 12.69 -17.99
C LYS A 27 -11.57 11.20 -17.88
N ILE A 28 -10.32 10.89 -17.59
CA ILE A 28 -9.87 9.52 -17.40
C ILE A 28 -9.97 9.15 -15.91
N ILE A 29 -10.78 8.15 -15.64
CA ILE A 29 -11.01 7.61 -14.31
C ILE A 29 -10.83 6.10 -14.36
N TYR A 30 -10.15 5.56 -13.37
CA TYR A 30 -10.01 4.13 -13.17
C TYR A 30 -10.79 3.67 -11.96
N ALA A 31 -11.34 2.46 -12.04
CA ALA A 31 -12.06 1.81 -10.95
C ALA A 31 -11.61 0.35 -10.84
N LEU A 32 -11.02 -0.02 -9.72
CA LEU A 32 -10.81 -1.42 -9.35
C LEU A 32 -12.06 -1.89 -8.60
N ILE A 33 -12.81 -2.82 -9.18
CA ILE A 33 -14.13 -3.20 -8.70
C ILE A 33 -14.13 -4.65 -8.24
N GLU A 34 -14.49 -4.86 -6.97
CA GLU A 34 -14.84 -6.17 -6.45
C GLU A 34 -16.19 -6.62 -7.00
N SER A 35 -16.19 -7.80 -7.62
CA SER A 35 -17.38 -8.44 -8.17
C SER A 35 -17.14 -9.95 -8.23
N LYS A 36 -18.07 -10.71 -8.80
CA LYS A 36 -17.85 -12.15 -9.06
C LYS A 36 -16.55 -12.43 -9.83
N LYS A 37 -16.10 -11.47 -10.66
CA LYS A 37 -14.80 -11.46 -11.33
C LYS A 37 -14.22 -10.06 -11.18
N ASN A 38 -13.33 -9.90 -10.21
CA ASN A 38 -12.65 -8.64 -9.95
C ASN A 38 -11.95 -8.12 -11.21
N ALA A 39 -12.05 -6.83 -11.47
CA ALA A 39 -11.44 -6.24 -12.64
C ALA A 39 -11.18 -4.73 -12.47
N LEU A 40 -10.22 -4.26 -13.25
CA LEU A 40 -9.98 -2.84 -13.46
C LEU A 40 -10.86 -2.36 -14.63
N TYR A 41 -11.56 -1.27 -14.39
CA TYR A 41 -12.38 -0.55 -15.37
C TYR A 41 -11.80 0.83 -15.63
N LYS A 42 -12.00 1.34 -16.83
CA LYS A 42 -11.58 2.68 -17.25
C LYS A 42 -12.76 3.42 -17.86
N SER A 43 -12.93 4.66 -17.44
CA SER A 43 -13.76 5.66 -18.13
C SER A 43 -12.83 6.67 -18.83
N ILE A 44 -13.27 7.21 -19.96
CA ILE A 44 -12.59 8.27 -20.72
C ILE A 44 -13.48 9.51 -20.91
N ASP A 45 -14.64 9.53 -20.27
CA ASP A 45 -15.66 10.56 -20.43
C ASP A 45 -16.10 11.19 -19.08
N GLY A 46 -15.26 11.06 -18.04
CA GLY A 46 -15.55 11.60 -16.73
C GLY A 46 -16.47 10.72 -15.87
N GLY A 47 -16.51 9.41 -16.15
CA GLY A 47 -17.22 8.43 -15.35
C GLY A 47 -18.62 8.07 -15.85
N PHE A 48 -19.05 8.52 -17.01
CA PHE A 48 -20.38 8.22 -17.54
C PHE A 48 -20.47 6.83 -18.18
N LYS A 49 -19.40 6.40 -18.86
CA LYS A 49 -19.27 5.06 -19.44
C LYS A 49 -17.96 4.42 -19.02
N TRP A 50 -18.01 3.10 -18.87
CA TRP A 50 -16.91 2.30 -18.37
C TRP A 50 -16.59 1.13 -19.27
N ASN A 51 -15.32 0.80 -19.39
CA ASN A 51 -14.86 -0.36 -20.13
C ASN A 51 -13.95 -1.20 -19.22
N LYS A 52 -14.16 -2.51 -19.18
CA LYS A 52 -13.22 -3.43 -18.54
C LYS A 52 -11.89 -3.38 -19.27
N VAL A 53 -10.80 -3.23 -18.52
CA VAL A 53 -9.43 -3.14 -19.06
C VAL A 53 -8.65 -4.41 -18.78
N SER A 54 -8.62 -4.87 -17.52
CA SER A 54 -7.83 -6.03 -17.10
C SER A 54 -8.45 -6.71 -15.88
N ASP A 55 -8.19 -8.01 -15.75
CA ASP A 55 -8.48 -8.81 -14.56
C ASP A 55 -7.24 -9.58 -14.07
N LYS A 56 -6.03 -9.19 -14.54
CA LYS A 56 -4.78 -9.88 -14.23
C LYS A 56 -3.83 -8.97 -13.44
N ASN A 57 -3.16 -9.55 -12.44
CA ASN A 57 -2.17 -8.88 -11.60
C ASN A 57 -2.68 -7.59 -10.90
N ILE A 58 -3.94 -7.60 -10.50
CA ILE A 58 -4.62 -6.48 -9.82
C ILE A 58 -4.94 -6.78 -8.35
N GLY A 59 -4.35 -7.83 -7.78
CA GLY A 59 -4.65 -8.33 -6.44
C GLY A 59 -5.89 -9.24 -6.40
N GLY A 60 -5.85 -10.19 -5.47
CA GLY A 60 -6.92 -11.20 -5.31
C GLY A 60 -7.93 -10.87 -4.22
N ARG A 61 -7.67 -9.86 -3.38
CA ARG A 61 -8.48 -9.52 -2.20
C ARG A 61 -8.96 -8.05 -2.22
N PRO A 62 -9.71 -7.59 -3.23
CA PRO A 62 -10.10 -6.18 -3.33
C PRO A 62 -11.01 -5.73 -2.19
N PHE A 63 -11.68 -6.63 -1.48
CA PHE A 63 -12.40 -6.31 -0.24
C PHE A 63 -11.47 -5.74 0.85
N TYR A 64 -10.20 -6.07 0.82
CA TYR A 64 -9.17 -5.59 1.75
C TYR A 64 -8.22 -4.58 1.09
N TYR A 65 -7.73 -4.91 -0.12
CA TYR A 65 -6.85 -4.06 -0.92
C TYR A 65 -7.57 -3.63 -2.22
N ALA A 66 -7.95 -2.39 -2.30
CA ALA A 66 -8.57 -1.82 -3.51
C ALA A 66 -8.01 -0.42 -3.82
N GLU A 67 -6.78 -0.14 -3.40
CA GLU A 67 -6.13 1.15 -3.62
C GLU A 67 -5.46 1.17 -4.99
N ILE A 68 -5.87 2.15 -5.79
CA ILE A 68 -5.23 2.46 -7.06
C ILE A 68 -4.89 3.95 -7.12
N TYR A 69 -3.79 4.27 -7.79
CA TYR A 69 -3.31 5.64 -7.96
C TYR A 69 -2.87 5.85 -9.40
N VAL A 70 -3.10 7.04 -9.94
CA VAL A 70 -2.65 7.42 -11.28
C VAL A 70 -1.48 8.38 -11.14
N ASP A 71 -0.46 8.17 -11.94
CA ASP A 71 0.70 9.06 -12.03
C ASP A 71 0.24 10.48 -12.37
N PRO A 72 0.73 11.51 -11.67
CA PRO A 72 0.22 12.88 -11.81
C PRO A 72 0.42 13.48 -13.20
N VAL A 73 1.40 13.00 -13.96
CA VAL A 73 1.75 13.55 -15.28
C VAL A 73 1.49 12.58 -16.44
N ASN A 74 1.06 11.34 -16.13
CA ASN A 74 0.81 10.31 -17.16
C ASN A 74 -0.41 9.46 -16.81
N GLU A 75 -1.54 9.75 -17.44
CA GLU A 75 -2.81 9.04 -17.23
C GLU A 75 -2.79 7.55 -17.57
N ASN A 76 -1.76 7.06 -18.28
CA ASN A 76 -1.61 5.65 -18.58
C ASN A 76 -0.74 4.89 -17.59
N ARG A 77 -0.11 5.60 -16.64
CA ARG A 77 0.65 4.95 -15.57
C ARG A 77 -0.18 4.85 -14.31
N ILE A 78 -0.42 3.61 -13.87
CA ILE A 78 -1.29 3.28 -12.73
C ILE A 78 -0.50 2.43 -11.76
N TYR A 79 -0.58 2.79 -10.49
CA TYR A 79 -0.07 2.00 -9.38
C TYR A 79 -1.26 1.29 -8.71
N ASN A 80 -1.11 0.01 -8.46
CA ASN A 80 -2.11 -0.80 -7.78
C ASN A 80 -1.48 -1.44 -6.55
N LEU A 81 -2.04 -1.14 -5.39
CA LEU A 81 -1.56 -1.58 -4.08
C LEU A 81 -2.37 -2.77 -3.59
N HIS A 82 -1.65 -3.79 -3.22
CA HIS A 82 -2.15 -4.98 -2.54
C HIS A 82 -0.99 -5.59 -1.73
N THR A 83 -0.93 -6.89 -1.50
CA THR A 83 0.24 -7.53 -0.87
C THR A 83 1.57 -7.07 -1.53
N TYR A 84 1.52 -6.81 -2.84
CA TYR A 84 2.62 -6.21 -3.60
C TYR A 84 2.15 -4.93 -4.28
N VAL A 85 3.10 -4.08 -4.69
CA VAL A 85 2.78 -2.96 -5.58
C VAL A 85 3.02 -3.39 -7.03
N THR A 86 1.98 -3.28 -7.84
CA THR A 86 2.10 -3.48 -9.29
C THR A 86 1.90 -2.16 -10.03
N VAL A 87 2.51 -2.04 -11.19
CA VAL A 87 2.43 -0.84 -12.03
C VAL A 87 2.06 -1.21 -13.45
N SER A 88 1.13 -0.45 -14.02
CA SER A 88 0.83 -0.43 -15.45
C SER A 88 1.43 0.82 -16.08
N ASN A 89 1.89 0.72 -17.33
CA ASN A 89 2.34 1.85 -18.16
C ASN A 89 1.52 1.99 -19.44
N ASP A 90 0.48 1.19 -19.62
CA ASP A 90 -0.31 1.06 -20.84
C ASP A 90 -1.83 1.29 -20.60
N GLY A 91 -2.14 2.06 -19.56
CA GLY A 91 -3.52 2.40 -19.21
C GLY A 91 -4.29 1.25 -18.55
N GLY A 92 -3.59 0.37 -17.84
CA GLY A 92 -4.18 -0.73 -17.08
C GLY A 92 -4.34 -2.04 -17.84
N LYS A 93 -3.84 -2.15 -19.07
CA LYS A 93 -3.95 -3.39 -19.88
C LYS A 93 -3.04 -4.48 -19.33
N THR A 94 -1.82 -4.11 -18.95
CA THR A 94 -0.87 -5.01 -18.31
C THR A 94 -0.31 -4.42 -17.02
N PHE A 95 -0.02 -5.29 -16.05
CA PHE A 95 0.61 -4.92 -14.79
C PHE A 95 1.86 -5.77 -14.56
N GLN A 96 2.92 -5.13 -14.09
CA GLN A 96 4.16 -5.78 -13.66
C GLN A 96 4.47 -5.39 -12.22
N SER A 97 5.23 -6.24 -11.52
CA SER A 97 5.67 -5.93 -10.16
C SER A 97 6.55 -4.69 -10.16
N LEU A 98 6.25 -3.74 -9.28
CA LEU A 98 7.08 -2.57 -9.00
C LEU A 98 7.99 -2.81 -7.81
N MET A 99 7.47 -3.52 -6.81
CA MET A 99 8.18 -3.90 -5.59
C MET A 99 8.08 -5.41 -5.41
N THR A 100 9.19 -6.03 -5.08
CA THR A 100 9.26 -7.44 -4.69
C THR A 100 9.44 -7.53 -3.18
N ALA A 101 8.65 -8.38 -2.52
CA ALA A 101 8.84 -8.66 -1.11
C ALA A 101 10.21 -9.30 -0.89
N TYR A 102 10.92 -8.84 0.14
CA TYR A 102 12.16 -9.43 0.64
C TYR A 102 13.30 -9.63 -0.39
N GLY A 103 13.18 -9.02 -1.58
CA GLY A 103 14.23 -9.06 -2.61
C GLY A 103 15.26 -7.93 -2.44
N SER A 104 16.10 -7.72 -3.47
CA SER A 104 17.10 -6.64 -3.52
C SER A 104 16.55 -5.21 -3.35
N ASN A 105 15.24 -5.05 -3.45
CA ASN A 105 14.51 -3.81 -3.16
C ASN A 105 13.73 -3.88 -1.84
N GLY A 106 13.93 -4.90 -1.04
CA GLY A 106 13.62 -5.11 0.38
C GLY A 106 12.44 -4.32 0.99
N VAL A 107 11.33 -4.17 0.28
CA VAL A 107 10.16 -3.47 0.80
C VAL A 107 9.23 -4.49 1.45
N HIS A 108 8.80 -4.22 2.67
CA HIS A 108 7.83 -5.05 3.38
C HIS A 108 6.54 -5.18 2.56
N PRO A 109 5.88 -6.36 2.51
CA PRO A 109 4.60 -6.51 1.83
C PRO A 109 3.45 -5.77 2.54
N ASP A 110 2.24 -5.92 2.01
CA ASP A 110 0.99 -5.40 2.53
C ASP A 110 0.94 -3.87 2.54
N HIS A 111 0.73 -3.35 1.33
CA HIS A 111 0.80 -1.92 1.03
C HIS A 111 -0.57 -1.25 1.19
N HIS A 112 -0.63 -0.17 2.00
CA HIS A 112 -1.86 0.51 2.39
C HIS A 112 -1.90 2.00 2.06
N ALA A 113 -0.76 2.62 1.80
CA ALA A 113 -0.69 4.05 1.54
C ALA A 113 0.29 4.36 0.41
N PHE A 114 -0.07 5.33 -0.41
CA PHE A 114 0.77 5.77 -1.52
C PHE A 114 0.56 7.24 -1.80
N TRP A 115 1.63 7.96 -1.98
CA TRP A 115 1.58 9.34 -2.41
C TRP A 115 2.64 9.59 -3.47
N GLY A 116 2.20 10.09 -4.64
CA GLY A 116 3.07 10.59 -5.69
C GLY A 116 3.11 12.11 -5.67
N HIS A 117 4.32 12.69 -5.77
CA HIS A 117 4.47 14.14 -5.80
C HIS A 117 3.75 14.73 -7.04
N PRO A 118 2.89 15.75 -6.88
CA PRO A 118 1.97 16.19 -7.94
C PRO A 118 2.66 16.74 -9.21
N THR A 119 3.89 17.21 -9.11
CA THR A 119 4.64 17.79 -10.24
C THR A 119 5.98 17.11 -10.49
N ASN A 120 6.43 16.24 -9.59
CA ASN A 120 7.65 15.47 -9.75
C ASN A 120 7.37 13.96 -9.62
N PRO A 121 7.08 13.26 -10.73
CA PRO A 121 6.70 11.85 -10.67
C PRO A 121 7.83 10.90 -10.24
N GLN A 122 9.05 11.40 -10.11
CA GLN A 122 10.17 10.62 -9.55
C GLN A 122 10.01 10.41 -8.05
N PHE A 123 9.36 11.36 -7.35
CA PHE A 123 9.22 11.32 -5.90
C PHE A 123 7.93 10.63 -5.50
N ILE A 124 8.07 9.50 -4.82
CA ILE A 124 6.99 8.67 -4.31
C ILE A 124 7.24 8.36 -2.85
N ILE A 125 6.19 8.38 -2.05
CA ILE A 125 6.17 7.88 -0.67
C ILE A 125 5.15 6.74 -0.62
N GLU A 126 5.54 5.67 0.04
CA GLU A 126 4.74 4.46 0.18
C GLU A 126 4.76 4.00 1.64
N GLY A 127 3.61 3.53 2.14
CA GLY A 127 3.44 2.98 3.47
C GLY A 127 2.87 1.57 3.43
N ASN A 128 3.46 0.68 4.21
CA ASN A 128 3.09 -0.72 4.35
C ASN A 128 3.17 -1.17 5.82
N ASP A 129 2.89 -2.43 6.11
CA ASP A 129 2.91 -2.95 7.48
C ASP A 129 4.30 -2.86 8.15
N GLY A 130 5.38 -2.79 7.37
CA GLY A 130 6.74 -2.57 7.89
C GLY A 130 7.09 -1.11 8.14
N GLY A 131 6.35 -0.15 7.61
CA GLY A 131 6.60 1.28 7.79
C GLY A 131 6.59 2.10 6.50
N LEU A 132 7.47 3.07 6.38
CA LEU A 132 7.50 4.06 5.33
C LEU A 132 8.71 3.86 4.40
N ASN A 133 8.46 3.95 3.10
CA ASN A 133 9.47 3.89 2.05
C ASN A 133 9.40 5.11 1.13
N ILE A 134 10.55 5.59 0.69
CA ILE A 134 10.69 6.73 -0.22
C ILE A 134 11.45 6.30 -1.47
N SER A 135 10.90 6.63 -2.64
CA SER A 135 11.58 6.53 -3.92
C SER A 135 11.80 7.91 -4.52
N LEU A 136 12.96 8.13 -5.14
CA LEU A 136 13.32 9.35 -5.87
C LEU A 136 13.56 9.07 -7.36
N ASP A 137 13.20 7.88 -7.83
CA ASP A 137 13.44 7.42 -9.21
C ASP A 137 12.22 6.70 -9.81
N ARG A 138 11.02 7.11 -9.36
CA ARG A 138 9.73 6.60 -9.84
C ARG A 138 9.49 5.12 -9.49
N GLY A 139 10.00 4.69 -8.35
CA GLY A 139 9.80 3.34 -7.80
C GLY A 139 10.81 2.31 -8.27
N LYS A 140 11.93 2.71 -8.90
CA LYS A 140 12.99 1.76 -9.28
C LYS A 140 13.81 1.32 -8.08
N THR A 141 14.10 2.27 -7.17
CA THR A 141 14.75 2.00 -5.89
C THR A 141 13.97 2.62 -4.74
N TRP A 142 14.09 2.01 -3.57
CA TRP A 142 13.36 2.40 -2.37
C TRP A 142 14.30 2.53 -1.18
N ARG A 143 14.08 3.56 -0.38
CA ARG A 143 14.77 3.78 0.89
C ARG A 143 13.75 3.66 2.02
N PHE A 144 13.97 2.71 2.90
CA PHE A 144 13.20 2.57 4.12
C PHE A 144 13.52 3.73 5.11
N VAL A 145 12.52 4.22 5.83
CA VAL A 145 12.66 5.29 6.82
C VAL A 145 12.79 4.67 8.21
N GLU A 146 14.02 4.40 8.64
CA GLU A 146 14.35 3.66 9.86
C GLU A 146 14.11 4.43 11.17
N ASN A 147 13.95 5.74 11.10
CA ASN A 147 13.92 6.61 12.27
C ASN A 147 12.52 7.08 12.69
N LEU A 148 11.48 6.40 12.26
CA LEU A 148 10.13 6.64 12.73
C LEU A 148 9.90 5.88 14.05
N PRO A 149 9.65 6.57 15.18
CA PRO A 149 9.43 5.93 16.46
C PRO A 149 7.97 5.50 16.63
N VAL A 150 7.48 4.67 15.71
CA VAL A 150 6.10 4.19 15.69
C VAL A 150 6.07 2.68 15.46
N ALA A 151 5.14 2.01 16.12
CA ALA A 151 4.86 0.59 15.92
C ALA A 151 3.39 0.31 16.24
N GLN A 152 2.81 -0.66 15.55
CA GLN A 152 1.43 -1.08 15.78
C GLN A 152 1.43 -2.37 16.60
N PHE A 153 1.17 -2.25 17.90
CA PHE A 153 1.03 -3.39 18.79
C PHE A 153 -0.43 -3.85 18.86
N TYR A 154 -0.67 -5.17 18.84
CA TYR A 154 -1.97 -5.75 19.15
C TYR A 154 -2.28 -5.68 20.63
N HIS A 155 -1.33 -6.10 21.45
CA HIS A 155 -1.41 -6.07 22.90
C HIS A 155 -0.07 -5.71 23.51
N ILE A 156 -0.11 -5.12 24.70
CA ILE A 156 1.08 -4.75 25.45
C ILE A 156 1.01 -5.42 26.81
N ASN A 157 2.12 -5.99 27.26
CA ASN A 157 2.30 -6.55 28.60
C ASN A 157 3.61 -6.03 29.21
N TYR A 158 3.84 -6.28 30.48
CA TYR A 158 5.05 -5.91 31.21
C TYR A 158 5.38 -6.96 32.26
N ASP A 159 6.66 -7.01 32.68
CA ASP A 159 7.13 -7.82 33.80
C ASP A 159 7.26 -6.99 35.09
N MET A 160 7.75 -7.64 36.16
CA MET A 160 7.97 -7.02 37.47
C MET A 160 9.44 -6.73 37.75
N ASP A 161 10.29 -6.75 36.74
CA ASP A 161 11.70 -6.38 36.87
C ASP A 161 11.88 -4.89 37.22
N TRP A 162 13.07 -4.51 37.63
CA TRP A 162 13.38 -3.11 37.91
C TRP A 162 14.68 -2.68 37.19
N PRO A 163 14.62 -1.82 36.19
CA PRO A 163 13.39 -1.34 35.51
C PRO A 163 12.65 -2.48 34.78
N TYR A 164 11.32 -2.37 34.73
CA TYR A 164 10.51 -3.38 34.05
C TYR A 164 10.69 -3.34 32.54
N ASN A 165 10.38 -4.44 31.89
CA ASN A 165 10.33 -4.53 30.44
C ASN A 165 8.90 -4.46 29.93
N VAL A 166 8.74 -3.98 28.71
CA VAL A 166 7.50 -3.96 27.95
C VAL A 166 7.58 -5.01 26.87
N TYR A 167 6.48 -5.75 26.68
CA TYR A 167 6.34 -6.82 25.70
C TYR A 167 5.19 -6.51 24.75
N GLY A 168 5.32 -6.85 23.47
CA GLY A 168 4.20 -6.73 22.56
C GLY A 168 4.46 -7.39 21.22
N GLY A 169 3.39 -7.96 20.63
CA GLY A 169 3.36 -8.46 19.27
C GLY A 169 2.87 -7.39 18.32
N MET A 170 3.56 -7.24 17.20
CA MET A 170 3.19 -6.34 16.10
C MET A 170 2.71 -7.14 14.91
N GLN A 171 1.70 -6.64 14.23
CA GLN A 171 1.20 -7.29 13.02
C GLN A 171 2.34 -7.51 12.01
N ASP A 172 2.57 -8.78 11.64
CA ASP A 172 3.55 -9.22 10.64
C ASP A 172 5.00 -8.72 10.89
N ASN A 173 5.31 -8.23 12.10
CA ASN A 173 6.62 -7.66 12.45
C ASN A 173 7.20 -8.23 13.75
N GLY A 174 6.73 -9.41 14.17
CA GLY A 174 7.26 -10.15 15.30
C GLY A 174 6.84 -9.62 16.68
N SER A 175 7.21 -10.39 17.70
CA SER A 175 6.97 -10.04 19.10
C SER A 175 8.27 -9.59 19.75
N TRP A 176 8.21 -8.48 20.45
CA TRP A 176 9.37 -7.77 20.93
C TRP A 176 9.32 -7.51 22.44
N ARG A 177 10.50 -7.45 23.04
CA ARG A 177 10.73 -6.99 24.42
C ARG A 177 11.66 -5.80 24.40
N GLY A 178 11.35 -4.80 25.23
CA GLY A 178 12.26 -3.67 25.46
C GLY A 178 12.11 -3.08 26.85
N PRO A 179 13.15 -2.39 27.37
CA PRO A 179 13.10 -1.80 28.70
C PRO A 179 12.17 -0.58 28.72
N ALA A 180 11.41 -0.43 29.82
CA ALA A 180 10.61 0.77 30.03
C ALA A 180 11.45 2.01 30.37
N TYR A 181 12.68 1.79 30.86
CA TYR A 181 13.61 2.86 31.25
C TYR A 181 15.06 2.44 31.08
N VAL A 182 15.90 3.40 30.72
CA VAL A 182 17.36 3.24 30.68
C VAL A 182 18.04 4.44 31.34
N TRP A 183 19.08 4.18 32.14
CA TRP A 183 19.85 5.23 32.83
C TRP A 183 20.74 6.09 31.93
N ARG A 184 20.77 5.81 30.65
CA ARG A 184 21.66 6.44 29.70
C ARG A 184 21.04 7.73 29.12
N ALA A 185 21.85 8.77 29.01
CA ALA A 185 21.50 9.96 28.23
C ALA A 185 21.19 9.60 26.78
N GLY A 186 20.08 10.11 26.25
CA GLY A 186 19.60 9.80 24.90
C GLY A 186 18.50 8.72 24.85
N GLY A 187 18.07 8.20 26.01
CA GLY A 187 16.88 7.33 26.11
C GLY A 187 17.03 5.95 25.51
N ILE A 188 15.89 5.31 25.29
CA ILE A 188 15.77 3.96 24.71
C ILE A 188 16.11 4.01 23.22
N ARG A 189 16.94 3.08 22.76
CA ARG A 189 17.36 2.93 21.36
C ARG A 189 16.88 1.60 20.81
N ASN A 190 16.85 1.45 19.49
CA ASN A 190 16.48 0.19 18.82
C ASN A 190 17.30 -1.01 19.31
N SER A 191 18.60 -0.80 19.61
CA SER A 191 19.49 -1.84 20.13
C SER A 191 19.13 -2.38 21.53
N TYR A 192 18.17 -1.79 22.23
CA TYR A 192 17.65 -2.30 23.51
C TYR A 192 16.41 -3.17 23.35
N TRP A 193 15.84 -3.21 22.13
CA TRP A 193 14.73 -4.07 21.80
C TRP A 193 15.24 -5.43 21.32
N GLU A 194 14.63 -6.48 21.81
CA GLU A 194 14.94 -7.87 21.49
C GLU A 194 13.71 -8.53 20.88
N GLU A 195 13.90 -9.11 19.69
CA GLU A 195 12.87 -9.92 19.07
C GLU A 195 12.82 -11.28 19.78
N LEU A 196 11.66 -11.64 20.31
CA LEU A 196 11.46 -12.89 21.03
C LEU A 196 11.12 -14.02 20.09
N PHE A 197 10.22 -13.76 19.14
CA PHE A 197 9.88 -14.69 18.06
C PHE A 197 9.16 -13.94 16.94
N PHE A 198 9.18 -14.50 15.75
CA PHE A 198 8.42 -13.98 14.61
C PHE A 198 6.98 -14.46 14.69
N GLY A 199 6.04 -13.55 14.50
CA GLY A 199 4.58 -13.76 14.57
C GLY A 199 3.90 -12.57 15.26
N ASP A 200 2.58 -12.58 15.23
CA ASP A 200 1.74 -11.52 15.83
C ASP A 200 1.68 -11.63 17.35
#